data_9b4179385562111adacc67db46d8e628
#
_entry.id   9b4179385562111adacc67db46d8e628
#
_cell.length_a   1.000
_cell.length_b   1.000
_cell.length_c   1.000
_cell.angle_alpha   90.00
_cell.angle_beta   90.00
_cell.angle_gamma   90.00
#
_symmetry.space_group_name_H-M   'P 1'
#
loop_
_entity.id
_entity.type
_entity.pdbx_description
1 polymer ?
#
loop_
_entity_poly.entity_id
_entity_poly.type
_entity_poly.pdbx_seq_one_letter_code
_entity_poly.pdbx_strand_id
1 'polypeptide(L)'
;MPGEPRTPPHSVEAEQSVLGGLMLDAVAWDSVGDVLRAEDFYRPDHRLIFESIGLLAGEGKACDVITVSEHLERSGRLEDAGGLAYIGQLASDTPTAANIRAYAAIVRERSLLRRLAK
;
A
#
# COMPACT_ATOMS: atom_id res chain seq x y z
N MET A 1 28.99 -2.52 -9.68
CA MET A 1 29.61 -3.46 -10.62
C MET A 1 28.88 -3.43 -11.95
N PRO A 2 29.59 -3.24 -13.03
CA PRO A 2 28.96 -3.32 -14.35
C PRO A 2 28.35 -4.71 -14.53
N GLY A 3 27.14 -4.77 -15.03
CA GLY A 3 26.47 -6.02 -15.29
C GLY A 3 25.59 -6.56 -14.17
N GLU A 4 25.64 -5.98 -12.96
CA GLU A 4 24.74 -6.39 -11.91
C GLU A 4 23.36 -5.79 -12.15
N PRO A 5 22.28 -6.60 -12.07
CA PRO A 5 20.94 -6.04 -12.16
C PRO A 5 20.69 -5.12 -10.96
N ARG A 6 20.18 -3.96 -11.23
CA ARG A 6 19.83 -3.02 -10.18
C ARG A 6 18.34 -3.10 -9.90
N THR A 7 18.01 -3.22 -8.62
CA THR A 7 16.63 -3.16 -8.20
C THR A 7 16.13 -1.73 -8.44
N PRO A 8 14.97 -1.55 -9.07
CA PRO A 8 14.41 -0.21 -9.23
C PRO A 8 14.21 0.48 -7.89
N PRO A 9 14.30 1.83 -7.85
CA PRO A 9 14.09 2.55 -6.59
C PRO A 9 12.75 2.20 -5.96
N HIS A 10 12.76 1.82 -4.68
CA HIS A 10 11.55 1.52 -3.92
C HIS A 10 11.88 1.46 -2.43
N SER A 11 10.86 1.48 -1.61
CA SER A 11 10.99 1.29 -0.16
C SER A 11 9.86 0.38 0.31
N VAL A 12 10.18 -0.88 0.56
CA VAL A 12 9.20 -1.85 1.04
C VAL A 12 8.63 -1.40 2.39
N GLU A 13 9.48 -0.91 3.29
CA GLU A 13 9.05 -0.46 4.62
C GLU A 13 8.07 0.70 4.52
N ALA A 14 8.33 1.66 3.65
CA ALA A 14 7.42 2.80 3.47
C ALA A 14 6.08 2.33 2.90
N GLU A 15 6.10 1.43 1.91
CA GLU A 15 4.87 0.87 1.34
C GLU A 15 4.06 0.13 2.40
N GLN A 16 4.72 -0.71 3.20
CA GLN A 16 4.07 -1.46 4.26
C GLN A 16 3.46 -0.54 5.32
N SER A 17 4.18 0.51 5.68
CA SER A 17 3.72 1.46 6.69
C SER A 17 2.52 2.29 6.21
N VAL A 18 2.49 2.65 4.93
CA VAL A 18 1.32 3.33 4.35
C VAL A 18 0.11 2.41 4.42
N LEU A 19 0.24 1.18 3.94
CA LEU A 19 -0.89 0.25 3.91
C LEU A 19 -1.38 -0.09 5.32
N GLY A 20 -0.45 -0.36 6.23
CA GLY A 20 -0.80 -0.64 7.63
C GLY A 20 -1.50 0.54 8.27
N GLY A 21 -1.00 1.76 8.05
CA GLY A 21 -1.61 2.97 8.59
C GLY A 21 -3.02 3.21 8.07
N LEU A 22 -3.25 2.96 6.79
CA LEU A 22 -4.59 3.10 6.19
C LEU A 22 -5.60 2.13 6.81
N MET A 23 -5.15 0.94 7.19
CA MET A 23 -6.02 -0.05 7.83
C MET A 23 -6.23 0.20 9.32
N LEU A 24 -5.32 0.94 9.96
CA LEU A 24 -5.44 1.27 11.39
C LEU A 24 -6.34 2.47 11.65
N ASP A 25 -6.38 3.42 10.72
CA ASP A 25 -7.06 4.70 10.93
C ASP A 25 -7.88 5.05 9.70
N ALA A 26 -9.20 5.05 9.87
CA ALA A 26 -10.14 5.34 8.78
C ALA A 26 -9.93 6.73 8.17
N VAL A 27 -9.40 7.69 8.94
CA VAL A 27 -9.20 9.06 8.47
C VAL A 27 -7.90 9.21 7.68
N ALA A 28 -7.00 8.24 7.78
CA ALA A 28 -5.68 8.32 7.13
C ALA A 28 -5.79 8.39 5.60
N TRP A 29 -6.85 7.82 5.03
CA TRP A 29 -7.08 7.90 3.58
C TRP A 29 -7.12 9.35 3.10
N ASP A 30 -7.67 10.27 3.89
CA ASP A 30 -7.78 11.68 3.51
C ASP A 30 -6.40 12.33 3.31
N SER A 31 -5.37 11.80 3.96
CA SER A 31 -4.00 12.30 3.84
C SER A 31 -3.25 11.69 2.67
N VAL A 32 -3.69 10.56 2.13
CA VAL A 32 -2.94 9.74 1.19
C VAL A 32 -3.62 9.60 -0.17
N GLY A 33 -4.94 9.58 -0.18
CA GLY A 33 -5.71 9.29 -1.40
C GLY A 33 -5.45 10.24 -2.56
N ASP A 34 -5.07 11.48 -2.28
CA ASP A 34 -4.75 12.46 -3.33
C ASP A 34 -3.27 12.44 -3.73
N VAL A 35 -2.44 11.78 -2.94
CA VAL A 35 -0.98 11.76 -3.15
C VAL A 35 -0.54 10.52 -3.90
N LEU A 36 -1.14 9.38 -3.60
CA LEU A 36 -0.72 8.09 -4.13
C LEU A 36 -1.78 7.45 -5.01
N ARG A 37 -1.30 6.67 -5.96
CA ARG A 37 -2.11 5.76 -6.77
C ARG A 37 -1.54 4.36 -6.61
N ALA A 38 -2.33 3.33 -6.94
CA ALA A 38 -1.86 1.95 -6.85
C ALA A 38 -0.57 1.73 -7.62
N GLU A 39 -0.43 2.35 -8.78
CA GLU A 39 0.77 2.22 -9.62
C GLU A 39 2.05 2.78 -9.00
N ASP A 40 1.93 3.58 -7.94
CA ASP A 40 3.10 4.12 -7.24
C ASP A 40 3.79 3.08 -6.37
N PHE A 41 3.10 2.00 -6.02
CA PHE A 41 3.68 0.92 -5.23
C PHE A 41 4.51 0.02 -6.14
N TYR A 42 5.69 -0.34 -5.67
CA TYR A 42 6.60 -1.21 -6.42
C TYR A 42 6.12 -2.65 -6.42
N ARG A 43 5.67 -3.15 -5.27
CA ARG A 43 5.25 -4.55 -5.13
C ARG A 43 3.84 -4.76 -5.66
N PRO A 44 3.64 -5.80 -6.49
CA PRO A 44 2.31 -6.09 -7.03
C PRO A 44 1.25 -6.38 -5.96
N ASP A 45 1.64 -7.07 -4.87
CA ASP A 45 0.72 -7.34 -3.79
C ASP A 45 0.26 -6.04 -3.10
N HIS A 46 1.16 -5.09 -2.93
CA HIS A 46 0.84 -3.79 -2.34
C HIS A 46 -0.11 -2.98 -3.23
N ARG A 47 0.05 -3.07 -4.54
CA ARG A 47 -0.87 -2.40 -5.48
C ARG A 47 -2.29 -2.90 -5.32
N LEU A 48 -2.46 -4.22 -5.18
CA LEU A 48 -3.78 -4.82 -4.99
C LEU A 48 -4.42 -4.38 -3.68
N ILE A 49 -3.63 -4.34 -2.61
CA ILE A 49 -4.13 -3.92 -1.29
C ILE A 49 -4.54 -2.45 -1.33
N PHE A 50 -3.69 -1.59 -1.89
CA PHE A 50 -3.99 -0.16 -1.97
C PHE A 50 -5.24 0.10 -2.82
N GLU A 51 -5.37 -0.58 -3.94
CA GLU A 51 -6.54 -0.47 -4.81
C GLU A 51 -7.82 -0.85 -4.07
N SER A 52 -7.77 -1.95 -3.33
CA SER A 52 -8.90 -2.41 -2.51
C SER A 52 -9.30 -1.36 -1.48
N ILE A 53 -8.31 -0.81 -0.76
CA ILE A 53 -8.55 0.25 0.23
C ILE A 53 -9.20 1.46 -0.43
N GLY A 54 -8.68 1.88 -1.59
CA GLY A 54 -9.22 3.04 -2.31
C GLY A 54 -10.67 2.85 -2.75
N LEU A 55 -11.01 1.66 -3.22
CA LEU A 55 -12.38 1.34 -3.62
C LEU A 55 -13.32 1.37 -2.41
N LEU A 56 -12.92 0.77 -1.30
CA LEU A 56 -13.70 0.77 -0.08
C LEU A 56 -13.87 2.19 0.48
N ALA A 57 -12.80 2.95 0.52
CA ALA A 57 -12.83 4.33 1.01
C ALA A 57 -13.76 5.20 0.15
N GLY A 58 -13.69 5.02 -1.17
CA GLY A 58 -14.55 5.73 -2.10
C GLY A 58 -16.02 5.43 -1.93
N GLU A 59 -16.36 4.26 -1.39
CA GLU A 59 -17.73 3.86 -1.08
C GLU A 59 -18.13 4.19 0.36
N GLY A 60 -17.26 4.87 1.10
CA GLY A 60 -17.52 5.19 2.50
C GLY A 60 -17.49 4.00 3.44
N LYS A 61 -16.84 2.92 3.02
CA LYS A 61 -16.77 1.67 3.82
C LYS A 61 -15.49 1.62 4.63
N ALA A 62 -15.52 0.79 5.69
CA ALA A 62 -14.35 0.55 6.52
C ALA A 62 -13.24 -0.10 5.69
N CYS A 63 -11.99 0.18 6.07
CA CYS A 63 -10.80 -0.31 5.37
C CYS A 63 -9.86 -1.09 6.31
N ASP A 64 -10.40 -1.79 7.28
CA ASP A 64 -9.61 -2.62 8.20
C ASP A 64 -9.19 -3.93 7.53
N VAL A 65 -8.41 -4.73 8.26
CA VAL A 65 -7.89 -6.01 7.75
C VAL A 65 -9.00 -6.92 7.25
N ILE A 66 -10.10 -6.98 7.97
CA ILE A 66 -11.21 -7.89 7.63
C ILE A 66 -11.92 -7.43 6.36
N THR A 67 -12.28 -6.16 6.28
CA THR A 67 -13.01 -5.64 5.11
C THR A 67 -12.15 -5.67 3.85
N VAL A 68 -10.87 -5.33 3.96
CA VAL A 68 -9.94 -5.38 2.82
C VAL A 68 -9.75 -6.82 2.35
N SER A 69 -9.53 -7.76 3.28
CA SER A 69 -9.35 -9.17 2.93
C SER A 69 -10.58 -9.76 2.28
N GLU A 70 -11.76 -9.42 2.78
CA GLU A 70 -13.01 -9.88 2.19
C GLU A 70 -13.22 -9.33 0.79
N HIS A 71 -12.93 -8.05 0.59
CA HIS A 71 -13.04 -7.41 -0.71
C HIS A 71 -12.12 -8.08 -1.74
N LEU A 72 -10.89 -8.36 -1.34
CA LEU A 72 -9.92 -9.03 -2.19
C LEU A 72 -10.33 -10.48 -2.49
N GLU A 73 -10.88 -11.18 -1.51
CA GLU A 73 -11.36 -12.55 -1.72
C GLU A 73 -12.49 -12.59 -2.73
N ARG A 74 -13.45 -11.68 -2.63
CA ARG A 74 -14.56 -11.59 -3.59
C ARG A 74 -14.10 -11.37 -5.01
N SER A 75 -13.02 -10.59 -5.19
CA SER A 75 -12.47 -10.33 -6.51
C SER A 75 -11.48 -11.39 -6.98
N GLY A 76 -11.28 -12.45 -6.18
CA GLY A 76 -10.35 -13.52 -6.53
C GLY A 76 -8.88 -13.13 -6.43
N ARG A 77 -8.57 -12.10 -5.66
CA ARG A 77 -7.23 -11.51 -5.58
C ARG A 77 -6.54 -11.66 -4.23
N LEU A 78 -7.18 -12.31 -3.26
CA LEU A 78 -6.62 -12.36 -1.91
C LEU A 78 -5.24 -13.03 -1.87
N GLU A 79 -5.07 -14.15 -2.56
CA GLU A 79 -3.79 -14.85 -2.59
C GLU A 79 -2.70 -14.00 -3.27
N ASP A 80 -3.04 -13.33 -4.36
CA ASP A 80 -2.10 -12.45 -5.07
C ASP A 80 -1.69 -11.26 -4.22
N ALA A 81 -2.54 -10.85 -3.28
CA ALA A 81 -2.27 -9.75 -2.37
C ALA A 81 -1.48 -10.20 -1.12
N GLY A 82 -1.10 -11.46 -1.05
CA GLY A 82 -0.32 -12.01 0.05
C GLY A 82 -1.13 -12.81 1.06
N GLY A 83 -2.44 -12.85 0.94
CA GLY A 83 -3.33 -13.59 1.83
C GLY A 83 -3.65 -12.83 3.11
N LEU A 84 -4.62 -13.37 3.86
CA LEU A 84 -5.08 -12.74 5.10
C LEU A 84 -3.94 -12.54 6.11
N ALA A 85 -3.04 -13.52 6.23
CA ALA A 85 -1.94 -13.43 7.18
C ALA A 85 -1.02 -12.25 6.89
N TYR A 86 -0.70 -12.01 5.62
CA TYR A 86 0.16 -10.89 5.24
C TYR A 86 -0.53 -9.55 5.49
N ILE A 87 -1.80 -9.44 5.13
CA ILE A 87 -2.58 -8.21 5.35
C ILE A 87 -2.68 -7.91 6.84
N GLY A 88 -2.93 -8.93 7.65
CA GLY A 88 -2.93 -8.77 9.10
C GLY A 88 -1.58 -8.35 9.65
N GLN A 89 -0.50 -8.86 9.08
CA GLN A 89 0.86 -8.51 9.47
C GLN A 89 1.15 -7.02 9.21
N LEU A 90 0.69 -6.49 8.08
CA LEU A 90 0.86 -5.08 7.76
C LEU A 90 0.27 -4.19 8.86
N ALA A 91 -0.94 -4.49 9.29
CA ALA A 91 -1.59 -3.73 10.35
C ALA A 91 -0.90 -3.90 11.69
N SER A 92 -0.51 -5.15 12.03
CA SER A 92 0.17 -5.46 13.30
C SER A 92 1.52 -4.77 13.42
N ASP A 93 2.26 -4.69 12.32
CA ASP A 93 3.62 -4.13 12.34
C ASP A 93 3.62 -2.60 12.31
N THR A 94 2.48 -1.97 12.07
CA THR A 94 2.38 -0.51 12.04
C THR A 94 1.83 -0.03 13.38
N PRO A 95 2.65 0.59 14.23
CA PRO A 95 2.19 1.00 15.56
C PRO A 95 1.21 2.17 15.53
N THR A 96 1.28 3.02 14.50
CA THR A 96 0.43 4.21 14.40
C THR A 96 0.41 4.72 12.96
N ALA A 97 -0.66 5.42 12.62
CA ALA A 97 -0.78 6.10 11.32
C ALA A 97 -0.24 7.53 11.36
N ALA A 98 0.36 7.97 12.46
CA ALA A 98 0.76 9.37 12.65
C ALA A 98 1.74 9.89 11.59
N ASN A 99 2.64 9.03 11.08
CA ASN A 99 3.66 9.43 10.11
C ASN A 99 3.31 9.05 8.67
N ILE A 100 2.05 8.75 8.40
CA ILE A 100 1.66 8.20 7.10
C ILE A 100 2.01 9.13 5.93
N ARG A 101 1.91 10.43 6.14
CA ARG A 101 2.25 11.41 5.08
C ARG A 101 3.72 11.33 4.69
N ALA A 102 4.60 11.16 5.67
CA ALA A 102 6.04 11.03 5.41
C ALA A 102 6.34 9.76 4.62
N TYR A 103 5.70 8.66 4.98
CA TYR A 103 5.89 7.39 4.27
C TYR A 103 5.28 7.45 2.86
N ALA A 104 4.12 8.08 2.72
CA ALA A 104 3.51 8.28 1.41
C ALA A 104 4.42 9.11 0.50
N ALA A 105 5.08 10.13 1.04
CA ALA A 105 6.02 10.94 0.28
C ALA A 105 7.20 10.10 -0.23
N ILE A 106 7.69 9.16 0.58
CA ILE A 106 8.76 8.26 0.16
C ILE A 106 8.29 7.35 -0.97
N VAL A 107 7.12 6.76 -0.85
CA VAL A 107 6.54 5.91 -1.89
C VAL A 107 6.40 6.69 -3.20
N ARG A 108 5.88 7.90 -3.12
CA ARG A 108 5.71 8.77 -4.30
C ARG A 108 7.05 9.12 -4.93
N GLU A 109 8.03 9.47 -4.14
CA GLU A 109 9.37 9.81 -4.63
C GLU A 109 9.99 8.64 -5.39
N ARG A 110 9.94 7.44 -4.81
CA ARG A 110 10.49 6.24 -5.46
C ARG A 110 9.76 5.91 -6.76
N SER A 111 8.44 6.12 -6.79
CA SER A 111 7.63 5.93 -8.00
C SER A 111 8.10 6.86 -9.11
N LEU A 112 8.30 8.13 -8.80
CA LEU A 112 8.79 9.12 -9.77
C LEU A 112 10.19 8.76 -10.28
N LEU A 113 11.06 8.31 -9.40
CA LEU A 113 12.40 7.88 -9.79
C LEU A 113 12.36 6.68 -10.74
N ARG A 114 11.45 5.74 -10.53
CA ARG A 114 11.30 4.61 -11.44
C ARG A 114 10.84 5.05 -12.82
N ARG A 115 9.95 6.02 -12.89
CA ARG A 115 9.47 6.56 -14.17
C ARG A 115 10.58 7.26 -14.94
N LEU A 116 11.46 7.97 -14.23
CA LEU A 116 12.59 8.66 -14.85
C LEU A 116 13.66 7.70 -15.36
N ALA A 117 13.73 6.52 -14.78
CA ALA A 117 14.75 5.53 -15.14
C ALA A 117 14.44 4.74 -16.41
N LYS A 118 13.26 4.92 -16.98
CA LYS A 118 12.86 4.21 -18.20
C LYS A 118 13.42 4.85 -19.47
#